data_e3fd11172b1245d81039757b3428d0d9
#
_entry.id   e3fd11172b1245d81039757b3428d0d9
#
_cell.length_a   1.000
_cell.length_b   1.000
_cell.length_c   1.000
_cell.angle_alpha   90.00
_cell.angle_beta   90.00
_cell.angle_gamma   90.00
#
_symmetry.space_group_name_H-M   'P 1'
#
loop_
_entity.id
_entity.type
_entity.pdbx_description
1 polymer ?
#
loop_
_entity_poly.entity_id
_entity_poly.type
_entity_poly.pdbx_seq_one_letter_code
_entity_poly.pdbx_strand_id
1 'polypeptide(L)'
;GMYDKAFECLFESLKDSVGRNMYPTYSTLGHIYLEVGKLDSADYYLRRCLDSPDLYVRDAIYEYLSLLYERRLNYREAIRYVRLGQQVQDTIRKITDSEEIRKMTSLYNYQKRETENLRLKGENDRMQIRIYRILSLFGLGLSITLLFIYRLKRQKERLARQFEALQREKQEQYERSFQYVEA
;
A
#
# COMPACT_ATOMS: atom_id res chain seq x y z
N GLY A 1 -28.43 26.63 -36.67
CA GLY A 1 -26.99 26.83 -36.60
C GLY A 1 -26.34 25.92 -35.54
N MET A 2 -25.03 26.05 -35.33
CA MET A 2 -24.28 25.18 -34.42
C MET A 2 -24.77 25.27 -32.93
N TYR A 3 -25.22 26.45 -32.55
CA TYR A 3 -25.75 26.70 -31.19
C TYR A 3 -27.20 26.24 -30.99
N ASP A 4 -28.01 26.11 -32.05
CA ASP A 4 -29.43 25.73 -31.89
C ASP A 4 -29.57 24.31 -31.30
N LYS A 5 -28.78 23.36 -31.79
CA LYS A 5 -28.75 22.00 -31.25
C LYS A 5 -28.25 21.96 -29.80
N ALA A 6 -27.25 22.79 -29.45
CA ALA A 6 -26.74 22.87 -28.11
C ALA A 6 -27.82 23.40 -27.13
N PHE A 7 -28.57 24.44 -27.55
CA PHE A 7 -29.69 24.94 -26.77
C PHE A 7 -30.79 23.89 -26.59
N GLU A 8 -31.17 23.16 -27.64
CA GLU A 8 -32.16 22.09 -27.58
C GLU A 8 -31.79 21.02 -26.53
N CYS A 9 -30.58 20.49 -26.62
CA CYS A 9 -30.06 19.48 -25.66
C CYS A 9 -30.01 20.02 -24.23
N LEU A 10 -29.56 21.27 -24.05
CA LEU A 10 -29.47 21.87 -22.71
C LEU A 10 -30.85 22.15 -22.11
N PHE A 11 -31.83 22.59 -22.90
CA PHE A 11 -33.19 22.75 -22.43
C PHE A 11 -33.90 21.44 -22.15
N GLU A 12 -33.61 20.40 -22.90
CA GLU A 12 -34.08 19.03 -22.62
C GLU A 12 -33.51 18.53 -21.30
N SER A 13 -32.21 18.71 -21.09
CA SER A 13 -31.55 18.38 -19.81
C SER A 13 -32.15 19.14 -18.63
N LEU A 14 -32.64 20.37 -18.82
CA LEU A 14 -33.31 21.12 -17.77
C LEU A 14 -34.71 20.59 -17.45
N LYS A 15 -35.43 20.00 -18.42
CA LYS A 15 -36.76 19.40 -18.19
C LYS A 15 -36.67 18.12 -17.39
N ASP A 16 -35.63 17.30 -17.64
CA ASP A 16 -35.46 15.98 -17.00
C ASP A 16 -34.76 16.02 -15.64
N SER A 17 -34.44 17.21 -15.13
CA SER A 17 -33.51 17.38 -14.02
C SER A 17 -34.15 17.63 -12.63
N VAL A 18 -35.35 17.09 -12.40
CA VAL A 18 -35.98 17.17 -11.07
C VAL A 18 -35.07 16.50 -10.03
N GLY A 19 -34.44 17.30 -9.17
CA GLY A 19 -33.53 16.84 -8.08
C GLY A 19 -32.05 16.72 -8.44
N ARG A 20 -31.62 17.09 -9.66
CA ARG A 20 -30.21 17.06 -10.05
C ARG A 20 -29.51 18.42 -9.86
N ASN A 21 -28.18 18.38 -9.77
CA ASN A 21 -27.35 19.60 -9.78
C ASN A 21 -27.44 20.32 -11.12
N MET A 22 -28.12 21.46 -11.16
CA MET A 22 -28.41 22.25 -12.36
C MET A 22 -27.30 23.27 -12.70
N TYR A 23 -26.36 23.47 -11.81
CA TYR A 23 -25.31 24.49 -11.98
C TYR A 23 -24.48 24.33 -13.25
N PRO A 24 -24.03 23.12 -13.66
CA PRO A 24 -23.30 22.94 -14.89
C PRO A 24 -24.09 23.32 -16.13
N THR A 25 -25.38 22.96 -16.17
CA THR A 25 -26.27 23.27 -17.29
C THR A 25 -26.52 24.76 -17.40
N TYR A 26 -26.78 25.44 -16.27
CA TYR A 26 -26.94 26.91 -16.24
C TYR A 26 -25.65 27.62 -16.64
N SER A 27 -24.49 27.16 -16.15
CA SER A 27 -23.18 27.70 -16.51
C SER A 27 -22.95 27.63 -18.04
N THR A 28 -23.23 26.47 -18.63
CA THR A 28 -23.08 26.26 -20.08
C THR A 28 -24.03 27.15 -20.87
N LEU A 29 -25.30 27.25 -20.45
CA LEU A 29 -26.27 28.15 -21.08
C LEU A 29 -25.81 29.60 -20.99
N GLY A 30 -25.38 30.04 -19.82
CA GLY A 30 -24.87 31.40 -19.60
C GLY A 30 -23.68 31.71 -20.50
N HIS A 31 -22.74 30.78 -20.64
CA HIS A 31 -21.58 30.93 -21.52
C HIS A 31 -21.99 30.99 -22.99
N ILE A 32 -22.88 30.10 -23.50
CA ILE A 32 -23.33 30.14 -24.87
C ILE A 32 -24.09 31.45 -25.17
N TYR A 33 -24.96 31.91 -24.28
CA TYR A 33 -25.63 33.18 -24.44
C TYR A 33 -24.66 34.39 -24.47
N LEU A 34 -23.58 34.33 -23.70
CA LEU A 34 -22.52 35.32 -23.72
C LEU A 34 -21.81 35.31 -25.10
N GLU A 35 -21.50 34.16 -25.61
CA GLU A 35 -20.86 34.03 -26.94
C GLU A 35 -21.73 34.54 -28.09
N VAL A 36 -23.03 34.27 -28.04
CA VAL A 36 -23.96 34.77 -29.08
C VAL A 36 -24.38 36.23 -28.84
N GLY A 37 -23.83 36.92 -27.84
CA GLY A 37 -24.08 38.33 -27.54
C GLY A 37 -25.41 38.63 -26.89
N LYS A 38 -26.16 37.63 -26.42
CA LYS A 38 -27.43 37.81 -25.67
C LYS A 38 -27.16 38.04 -24.18
N LEU A 39 -26.61 39.22 -23.87
CA LEU A 39 -26.06 39.54 -22.55
C LEU A 39 -27.08 39.45 -21.39
N ASP A 40 -28.37 39.72 -21.62
CA ASP A 40 -29.40 39.61 -20.55
C ASP A 40 -29.73 38.16 -20.22
N SER A 41 -29.80 37.29 -21.26
CA SER A 41 -29.98 35.87 -21.02
C SER A 41 -28.72 35.23 -20.36
N ALA A 42 -27.52 35.67 -20.78
CA ALA A 42 -26.29 35.24 -20.12
C ALA A 42 -26.28 35.61 -18.62
N ASP A 43 -26.60 36.88 -18.28
CA ASP A 43 -26.66 37.33 -16.88
C ASP A 43 -27.66 36.53 -16.06
N TYR A 44 -28.85 36.25 -16.62
CA TYR A 44 -29.88 35.45 -15.96
C TYR A 44 -29.40 34.05 -15.58
N TYR A 45 -28.76 33.32 -16.50
CA TYR A 45 -28.29 31.95 -16.24
C TYR A 45 -27.03 31.90 -15.39
N LEU A 46 -26.07 32.82 -15.61
CA LEU A 46 -24.84 32.89 -14.83
C LEU A 46 -25.09 33.20 -13.36
N ARG A 47 -26.00 34.14 -13.05
CA ARG A 47 -26.36 34.48 -11.67
C ARG A 47 -26.95 33.32 -10.90
N ARG A 48 -27.67 32.40 -11.55
CA ARG A 48 -28.19 31.17 -10.90
C ARG A 48 -27.12 30.20 -10.44
N CYS A 49 -25.90 30.38 -10.90
CA CYS A 49 -24.77 29.55 -10.53
C CYS A 49 -23.88 30.12 -9.40
N LEU A 50 -24.18 31.36 -8.94
CA LEU A 50 -23.36 32.01 -7.92
C LEU A 50 -23.34 31.27 -6.57
N ASP A 51 -24.41 30.55 -6.25
CA ASP A 51 -24.55 29.78 -5.02
C ASP A 51 -24.08 28.32 -5.19
N SER A 52 -23.38 28.00 -6.29
CA SER A 52 -22.85 26.66 -6.50
C SER A 52 -21.90 26.27 -5.37
N PRO A 53 -22.03 25.06 -4.77
CA PRO A 53 -21.06 24.54 -3.80
C PRO A 53 -19.72 24.18 -4.44
N ASP A 54 -19.70 23.96 -5.76
CA ASP A 54 -18.50 23.62 -6.52
C ASP A 54 -17.66 24.87 -6.80
N LEU A 55 -16.43 24.89 -6.28
CA LEU A 55 -15.48 25.99 -6.45
C LEU A 55 -15.07 26.20 -7.92
N TYR A 56 -14.93 25.12 -8.69
CA TYR A 56 -14.57 25.22 -10.10
C TYR A 56 -15.68 25.83 -10.94
N VAL A 57 -16.94 25.50 -10.63
CA VAL A 57 -18.11 26.14 -11.25
C VAL A 57 -18.13 27.62 -10.91
N ARG A 58 -17.92 27.99 -9.65
CA ARG A 58 -17.91 29.40 -9.23
C ARG A 58 -16.78 30.19 -9.88
N ASP A 59 -15.58 29.61 -10.01
CA ASP A 59 -14.47 30.25 -10.72
C ASP A 59 -14.83 30.59 -12.17
N ALA A 60 -15.36 29.63 -12.91
CA ALA A 60 -15.81 29.83 -14.28
C ALA A 60 -16.93 30.89 -14.38
N ILE A 61 -17.88 30.91 -13.41
CA ILE A 61 -18.98 31.88 -13.37
C ILE A 61 -18.46 33.30 -13.17
N TYR A 62 -17.49 33.49 -12.28
CA TYR A 62 -16.92 34.82 -12.05
C TYR A 62 -16.16 35.32 -13.29
N GLU A 63 -15.46 34.42 -13.99
CA GLU A 63 -14.82 34.75 -15.27
C GLU A 63 -15.87 35.19 -16.32
N TYR A 64 -16.94 34.41 -16.52
CA TYR A 64 -18.01 34.77 -17.48
C TYR A 64 -18.76 36.04 -17.12
N LEU A 65 -19.01 36.28 -15.83
CA LEU A 65 -19.64 37.53 -15.38
C LEU A 65 -18.68 38.71 -15.58
N SER A 66 -17.39 38.56 -15.35
CA SER A 66 -16.43 39.63 -15.63
C SER A 66 -16.42 40.02 -17.11
N LEU A 67 -16.42 39.05 -18.04
CA LEU A 67 -16.51 39.29 -19.46
C LEU A 67 -17.84 39.90 -19.88
N LEU A 68 -18.94 39.47 -19.27
CA LEU A 68 -20.26 40.02 -19.51
C LEU A 68 -20.32 41.49 -19.16
N TYR A 69 -19.81 41.88 -17.99
CA TYR A 69 -19.81 43.27 -17.55
C TYR A 69 -18.78 44.12 -18.32
N GLU A 70 -17.69 43.56 -18.80
CA GLU A 70 -16.78 44.20 -19.73
C GLU A 70 -17.49 44.52 -21.05
N ARG A 71 -18.20 43.54 -21.64
CA ARG A 71 -19.00 43.75 -22.86
C ARG A 71 -20.14 44.81 -22.68
N ARG A 72 -20.63 44.96 -21.45
CA ARG A 72 -21.58 46.01 -21.05
C ARG A 72 -20.91 47.34 -20.76
N LEU A 73 -19.58 47.45 -20.91
CA LEU A 73 -18.76 48.63 -20.52
C LEU A 73 -18.90 49.03 -19.05
N ASN A 74 -19.34 48.10 -18.20
CA ASN A 74 -19.42 48.30 -16.75
C ASN A 74 -18.15 47.72 -16.07
N TYR A 75 -17.06 48.44 -16.23
CA TYR A 75 -15.74 48.00 -15.72
C TYR A 75 -15.67 47.84 -14.21
N ARG A 76 -16.48 48.58 -13.47
CA ARG A 76 -16.53 48.47 -12.01
C ARG A 76 -17.01 47.09 -11.55
N GLU A 77 -18.11 46.60 -12.12
CA GLU A 77 -18.59 45.24 -11.84
C GLU A 77 -17.68 44.18 -12.42
N ALA A 78 -17.11 44.39 -13.61
CA ALA A 78 -16.14 43.45 -14.18
C ALA A 78 -14.95 43.22 -13.24
N ILE A 79 -14.33 44.31 -12.71
CA ILE A 79 -13.22 44.21 -11.76
C ILE A 79 -13.66 43.52 -10.45
N ARG A 80 -14.90 43.76 -9.99
CA ARG A 80 -15.42 43.06 -8.82
C ARG A 80 -15.44 41.55 -9.00
N TYR A 81 -15.95 41.07 -10.15
CA TYR A 81 -15.99 39.62 -10.43
C TYR A 81 -14.61 39.03 -10.65
N VAL A 82 -13.65 39.72 -11.27
CA VAL A 82 -12.25 39.30 -11.33
C VAL A 82 -11.68 39.06 -9.92
N ARG A 83 -11.90 39.96 -8.98
CA ARG A 83 -11.42 39.82 -7.60
C ARG A 83 -12.07 38.63 -6.87
N LEU A 84 -13.37 38.38 -7.10
CA LEU A 84 -14.06 37.22 -6.55
C LEU A 84 -13.48 35.89 -7.14
N GLY A 85 -13.23 35.86 -8.44
CA GLY A 85 -12.57 34.74 -9.09
C GLY A 85 -11.19 34.46 -8.51
N GLN A 86 -10.34 35.49 -8.33
CA GLN A 86 -9.03 35.33 -7.70
C GLN A 86 -9.11 34.73 -6.29
N GLN A 87 -10.08 35.16 -5.48
CA GLN A 87 -10.29 34.58 -4.13
C GLN A 87 -10.65 33.08 -4.18
N VAL A 88 -11.47 32.67 -5.16
CA VAL A 88 -11.82 31.27 -5.37
C VAL A 88 -10.61 30.48 -5.84
N GLN A 89 -9.84 30.99 -6.79
CA GLN A 89 -8.63 30.35 -7.28
C GLN A 89 -7.58 30.16 -6.18
N ASP A 90 -7.39 31.16 -5.31
CA ASP A 90 -6.52 31.02 -4.13
C ASP A 90 -7.00 29.92 -3.18
N THR A 91 -8.32 29.77 -3.03
CA THR A 91 -8.92 28.70 -2.21
C THR A 91 -8.68 27.33 -2.85
N ILE A 92 -8.92 27.19 -4.15
CA ILE A 92 -8.66 25.96 -4.91
C ILE A 92 -7.19 25.56 -4.78
N ARG A 93 -6.27 26.50 -4.99
CA ARG A 93 -4.82 26.26 -4.85
C ARG A 93 -4.46 25.72 -3.48
N LYS A 94 -4.94 26.36 -2.40
CA LYS A 94 -4.67 25.91 -1.02
C LYS A 94 -5.18 24.49 -0.77
N ILE A 95 -6.35 24.13 -1.31
CA ILE A 95 -6.90 22.78 -1.18
C ILE A 95 -6.02 21.77 -1.94
N THR A 96 -5.66 22.09 -3.19
CA THR A 96 -4.83 21.23 -4.04
C THR A 96 -3.45 21.00 -3.42
N ASP A 97 -2.77 22.06 -2.98
CA ASP A 97 -1.45 21.96 -2.34
C ASP A 97 -1.52 21.09 -1.06
N SER A 98 -2.58 21.22 -0.27
CA SER A 98 -2.77 20.42 0.94
C SER A 98 -2.99 18.93 0.63
N GLU A 99 -3.71 18.63 -0.43
CA GLU A 99 -3.94 17.23 -0.87
C GLU A 99 -2.67 16.59 -1.42
N GLU A 100 -1.86 17.33 -2.17
CA GLU A 100 -0.57 16.86 -2.66
C GLU A 100 0.38 16.52 -1.51
N ILE A 101 0.48 17.42 -0.51
CA ILE A 101 1.27 17.18 0.71
C ILE A 101 0.78 15.91 1.43
N ARG A 102 -0.52 15.74 1.59
CA ARG A 102 -1.10 14.53 2.20
C ARG A 102 -0.76 13.26 1.41
N LYS A 103 -0.87 13.31 0.09
CA LYS A 103 -0.49 12.17 -0.79
C LYS A 103 0.99 11.84 -0.65
N MET A 104 1.86 12.84 -0.72
CA MET A 104 3.32 12.67 -0.54
C MET A 104 3.65 12.06 0.83
N THR A 105 3.04 12.58 1.89
CA THR A 105 3.25 12.08 3.26
C THR A 105 2.77 10.62 3.40
N SER A 106 1.64 10.27 2.80
CA SER A 106 1.13 8.90 2.82
C SER A 106 2.04 7.92 2.07
N LEU A 107 2.55 8.31 0.90
CA LEU A 107 3.51 7.53 0.12
C LEU A 107 4.84 7.35 0.86
N TYR A 108 5.36 8.42 1.47
CA TYR A 108 6.58 8.35 2.28
C TYR A 108 6.42 7.38 3.46
N ASN A 109 5.31 7.48 4.19
CA ASN A 109 5.01 6.59 5.32
C ASN A 109 4.84 5.14 4.87
N TYR A 110 4.23 4.90 3.71
CA TYR A 110 4.12 3.56 3.12
C TYR A 110 5.50 2.97 2.81
N GLN A 111 6.35 3.71 2.07
CA GLN A 111 7.71 3.28 1.74
C GLN A 111 8.56 3.03 2.99
N LYS A 112 8.45 3.91 4.00
CA LYS A 112 9.14 3.73 5.28
C LYS A 112 8.74 2.42 5.97
N ARG A 113 7.44 2.11 6.05
CA ARG A 113 6.94 0.86 6.63
C ARG A 113 7.40 -0.36 5.84
N GLU A 114 7.40 -0.29 4.53
CA GLU A 114 7.86 -1.37 3.66
C GLU A 114 9.34 -1.68 3.87
N THR A 115 10.20 -0.65 3.89
CA THR A 115 11.64 -0.82 4.16
C THR A 115 11.91 -1.37 5.56
N GLU A 116 11.15 -0.94 6.57
CA GLU A 116 11.25 -1.42 7.94
C GLU A 116 10.81 -2.89 8.06
N ASN A 117 9.74 -3.28 7.39
CA ASN A 117 9.29 -4.67 7.31
C ASN A 117 10.33 -5.58 6.62
N LEU A 118 10.93 -5.14 5.52
CA LEU A 118 11.99 -5.88 4.83
C LEU A 118 13.23 -6.05 5.73
N ARG A 119 13.60 -5.01 6.46
CA ARG A 119 14.70 -5.06 7.44
C ARG A 119 14.42 -6.07 8.55
N LEU A 120 13.23 -5.99 9.18
CA LEU A 120 12.82 -6.92 10.24
C LEU A 120 12.77 -8.36 9.75
N LYS A 121 12.28 -8.59 8.53
CA LYS A 121 12.28 -9.91 7.89
C LYS A 121 13.71 -10.43 7.72
N GLY A 122 14.62 -9.60 7.22
CA GLY A 122 16.03 -9.96 7.08
C GLY A 122 16.72 -10.26 8.41
N GLU A 123 16.42 -9.54 9.48
CA GLU A 123 16.92 -9.82 10.84
C GLU A 123 16.36 -11.14 11.39
N ASN A 124 15.08 -11.42 11.16
CA ASN A 124 14.46 -12.69 11.56
C ASN A 124 15.07 -13.89 10.82
N ASP A 125 15.27 -13.78 9.51
CA ASP A 125 15.91 -14.83 8.71
C ASP A 125 17.33 -15.12 9.19
N ARG A 126 18.10 -14.10 9.54
CA ARG A 126 19.44 -14.25 10.13
C ARG A 126 19.38 -14.95 11.49
N MET A 127 18.41 -14.64 12.33
CA MET A 127 18.22 -15.31 13.62
C MET A 127 17.84 -16.78 13.43
N GLN A 128 16.95 -17.11 12.51
CA GLN A 128 16.59 -18.49 12.19
C GLN A 128 17.80 -19.30 11.72
N ILE A 129 18.63 -18.75 10.83
CA ILE A 129 19.84 -19.40 10.37
C ILE A 129 20.80 -19.67 11.56
N ARG A 130 20.94 -18.76 12.50
CA ARG A 130 21.77 -18.98 13.72
C ARG A 130 21.20 -20.11 14.58
N ILE A 131 19.91 -20.17 14.79
CA ILE A 131 19.25 -21.22 15.56
C ILE A 131 19.48 -22.59 14.89
N TYR A 132 19.28 -22.69 13.58
CA TYR A 132 19.51 -23.93 12.84
C TYR A 132 20.98 -24.40 12.89
N ARG A 133 21.95 -23.48 12.83
CA ARG A 133 23.36 -23.82 13.02
C ARG A 133 23.65 -24.39 14.39
N ILE A 134 23.13 -23.81 15.46
CA ILE A 134 23.30 -24.29 16.82
C ILE A 134 22.65 -25.68 16.98
N LEU A 135 21.42 -25.86 16.49
CA LEU A 135 20.73 -27.15 16.51
C LEU A 135 21.49 -28.25 15.76
N SER A 136 22.05 -27.94 14.58
CA SER A 136 22.84 -28.90 13.81
C SER A 136 24.13 -29.30 14.51
N LEU A 137 24.83 -28.37 15.18
CA LEU A 137 26.01 -28.68 15.99
C LEU A 137 25.67 -29.58 17.18
N PHE A 138 24.55 -29.32 17.87
CA PHE A 138 24.04 -30.17 18.94
C PHE A 138 23.71 -31.58 18.44
N GLY A 139 23.03 -31.69 17.31
CA GLY A 139 22.69 -32.99 16.69
C GLY A 139 23.95 -33.80 16.33
N LEU A 140 24.96 -33.13 15.77
CA LEU A 140 26.26 -33.75 15.50
C LEU A 140 26.95 -34.24 16.78
N GLY A 141 26.97 -33.42 17.83
CA GLY A 141 27.53 -33.80 19.13
C GLY A 141 26.84 -35.03 19.72
N LEU A 142 25.48 -35.06 19.70
CA LEU A 142 24.74 -36.24 20.16
C LEU A 142 25.02 -37.49 19.36
N SER A 143 25.12 -37.38 18.04
CA SER A 143 25.42 -38.55 17.21
C SER A 143 26.84 -39.11 17.46
N ILE A 144 27.83 -38.25 17.69
CA ILE A 144 29.19 -38.64 18.06
C ILE A 144 29.21 -39.37 19.41
N THR A 145 28.49 -38.82 20.42
CA THR A 145 28.42 -39.45 21.75
C THR A 145 27.74 -40.82 21.71
N LEU A 146 26.67 -40.98 20.96
CA LEU A 146 25.99 -42.26 20.74
C LEU A 146 26.90 -43.29 20.07
N LEU A 147 27.63 -42.89 19.04
CA LEU A 147 28.62 -43.76 18.37
C LEU A 147 29.74 -44.18 19.31
N PHE A 148 30.20 -43.28 20.17
CA PHE A 148 31.21 -43.57 21.21
C PHE A 148 30.71 -44.59 22.24
N ILE A 149 29.51 -44.38 22.76
CA ILE A 149 28.86 -45.32 23.71
C ILE A 149 28.69 -46.70 23.06
N TYR A 150 28.24 -46.74 21.77
CA TYR A 150 28.08 -48.00 21.04
C TYR A 150 29.42 -48.72 20.88
N ARG A 151 30.52 -48.01 20.54
CA ARG A 151 31.86 -48.59 20.45
C ARG A 151 32.36 -49.14 21.80
N LEU A 152 32.15 -48.40 22.89
CA LEU A 152 32.51 -48.89 24.22
C LEU A 152 31.74 -50.14 24.62
N LYS A 153 30.44 -50.20 24.35
CA LYS A 153 29.61 -51.38 24.61
C LYS A 153 30.14 -52.59 23.84
N ARG A 154 30.43 -52.42 22.54
CA ARG A 154 30.97 -53.49 21.70
C ARG A 154 32.37 -53.96 22.13
N GLN A 155 33.20 -53.06 22.63
CA GLN A 155 34.50 -53.41 23.21
C GLN A 155 34.36 -54.24 24.47
N LYS A 156 33.47 -53.86 25.41
CA LYS A 156 33.17 -54.64 26.62
C LYS A 156 32.67 -56.07 26.27
N GLU A 157 31.77 -56.17 25.30
CA GLU A 157 31.27 -57.49 24.85
C GLU A 157 32.39 -58.37 24.28
N ARG A 158 33.34 -57.81 23.53
CA ARG A 158 34.50 -58.53 22.98
C ARG A 158 35.44 -59.01 24.09
N LEU A 159 35.73 -58.12 25.09
CA LEU A 159 36.55 -58.48 26.21
C LEU A 159 35.91 -59.59 27.06
N ALA A 160 34.60 -59.50 27.31
CA ALA A 160 33.85 -60.52 28.04
C ALA A 160 33.94 -61.89 27.37
N ARG A 161 33.76 -61.98 26.02
CA ARG A 161 33.88 -63.20 25.27
C ARG A 161 35.30 -63.75 25.29
N GLN A 162 36.34 -62.91 25.21
CA GLN A 162 37.74 -63.34 25.33
C GLN A 162 38.04 -63.90 26.75
N PHE A 163 37.49 -63.26 27.76
CA PHE A 163 37.65 -63.73 29.17
C PHE A 163 36.98 -65.09 29.39
N GLU A 164 35.75 -65.26 28.90
CA GLU A 164 35.04 -66.55 28.95
C GLU A 164 35.79 -67.64 28.19
N ALA A 165 36.34 -67.35 27.04
CA ALA A 165 37.12 -68.31 26.26
C ALA A 165 38.38 -68.72 27.00
N LEU A 166 39.12 -67.80 27.61
CA LEU A 166 40.30 -68.06 28.43
C LEU A 166 39.98 -68.87 29.69
N GLN A 167 38.83 -68.63 30.33
CA GLN A 167 38.44 -69.46 31.45
C GLN A 167 38.09 -70.89 31.08
N ARG A 168 37.44 -71.10 29.94
CA ARG A 168 37.18 -72.47 29.39
C ARG A 168 38.49 -73.22 29.11
N GLU A 169 39.42 -72.53 28.46
CA GLU A 169 40.71 -73.11 28.13
C GLU A 169 41.49 -73.51 29.38
N LYS A 170 41.52 -72.69 30.42
CA LYS A 170 42.08 -73.02 31.73
C LYS A 170 41.39 -74.20 32.38
N GLN A 171 40.06 -74.25 32.32
CA GLN A 171 39.32 -75.36 32.91
C GLN A 171 39.57 -76.66 32.20
N GLU A 172 39.67 -76.68 30.88
CA GLU A 172 40.06 -77.85 30.08
C GLU A 172 41.49 -78.28 30.39
N GLN A 173 42.41 -77.36 30.64
CA GLN A 173 43.80 -77.69 31.04
C GLN A 173 43.83 -78.35 32.43
N TYR A 174 43.03 -77.84 33.37
CA TYR A 174 42.89 -78.44 34.69
C TYR A 174 42.30 -79.85 34.62
N GLU A 175 41.26 -80.09 33.84
CA GLU A 175 40.68 -81.43 33.63
C GLU A 175 41.65 -82.42 33.01
N ARG A 176 42.43 -82.00 32.00
CA ARG A 176 43.49 -82.84 31.42
C ARG A 176 44.58 -83.15 32.43
N SER A 177 44.99 -82.18 33.26
CA SER A 177 46.02 -82.44 34.27
C SER A 177 45.54 -83.41 35.34
N PHE A 178 44.27 -83.42 35.72
CA PHE A 178 43.68 -84.44 36.65
C PHE A 178 43.67 -85.83 36.02
N GLN A 179 43.28 -85.93 34.75
CA GLN A 179 43.32 -87.27 34.08
C GLN A 179 44.72 -87.91 33.97
N TYR A 180 45.79 -87.09 33.92
CA TYR A 180 47.16 -87.57 33.96
C TYR A 180 47.65 -87.99 35.33
N VAL A 181 47.02 -87.65 36.40
CA VAL A 181 47.39 -88.01 37.78
C VAL A 181 46.63 -89.25 38.28
N GLU A 182 45.51 -89.64 37.66
CA GLU A 182 44.71 -90.83 37.94
C GLU A 182 45.07 -92.07 37.10
N ALA A 183 45.96 -91.90 36.11
CA ALA A 183 46.47 -93.01 35.24
C ALA A 183 47.86 -93.47 35.70
#